data_811e01bfb2ba98c18ae4a14f92fc9919
#
_entry.id   811e01bfb2ba98c18ae4a14f92fc9919
#
_cell.length_a   1.000
_cell.length_b   1.000
_cell.length_c   1.000
_cell.angle_alpha   90.00
_cell.angle_beta   90.00
_cell.angle_gamma   90.00
#
_symmetry.space_group_name_H-M   'P 1'
#
loop_
_entity.id
_entity.type
_entity.pdbx_description
1 polymer ?
#
loop_
_entity_poly.entity_id
_entity_poly.type
_entity_poly.pdbx_seq_one_letter_code
_entity_poly.pdbx_strand_id
1 'polypeptide(L)'
;MNELSLEFEQALLAVNRDGAQRILTSAPSLPLAERLDGIVVPAFDRIGKAWSSGAIALSQVYMAGRIVEELLATIRPPRPPSAAAPRVAIAVLEDHHLLGKRMVASILDAGGVDVADLGRTTVDQLVERVRVGGYEVVLISVLMLPSALRVRVLVEKLAALGRPVAVIVGGAPFRLDPSLAERVGAQACGATASDALQLVHRFLRAA
;
A
#
# COMPACT_ATOMS: atom_id res chain seq x y z
N MET A 1 -8.51 -2.84 -20.04
CA MET A 1 -7.85 -2.30 -18.82
C MET A 1 -7.29 -0.91 -19.05
N ASN A 2 -6.53 -0.63 -20.12
CA ASN A 2 -5.97 0.72 -20.36
C ASN A 2 -7.07 1.79 -20.56
N GLU A 3 -8.12 1.47 -21.30
CA GLU A 3 -9.27 2.36 -21.53
C GLU A 3 -10.02 2.66 -20.21
N LEU A 4 -10.35 1.64 -19.43
CA LEU A 4 -10.98 1.79 -18.12
C LEU A 4 -10.13 2.66 -17.16
N SER A 5 -8.81 2.54 -17.23
CA SER A 5 -7.91 3.37 -16.42
C SER A 5 -7.91 4.84 -16.85
N LEU A 6 -8.07 5.14 -18.14
CA LEU A 6 -8.21 6.51 -18.64
C LEU A 6 -9.55 7.13 -18.23
N GLU A 7 -10.64 6.38 -18.39
CA GLU A 7 -11.96 6.83 -17.95
C GLU A 7 -11.99 7.05 -16.43
N PHE A 8 -11.34 6.17 -15.67
CA PHE A 8 -11.23 6.29 -14.21
C PHE A 8 -10.48 7.56 -13.80
N GLU A 9 -9.33 7.85 -14.44
CA GLU A 9 -8.60 9.09 -14.23
C GLU A 9 -9.48 10.32 -14.48
N GLN A 10 -10.19 10.36 -15.62
CA GLN A 10 -11.10 11.45 -15.95
C GLN A 10 -12.20 11.62 -14.90
N ALA A 11 -12.80 10.51 -14.44
CA ALA A 11 -13.80 10.54 -13.38
C ALA A 11 -13.22 11.09 -12.06
N LEU A 12 -12.01 10.71 -11.69
CA LEU A 12 -11.33 11.22 -10.50
C LEU A 12 -11.05 12.73 -10.59
N LEU A 13 -10.50 13.18 -11.72
CA LEU A 13 -10.18 14.60 -11.93
C LEU A 13 -11.43 15.48 -12.01
N ALA A 14 -12.54 14.93 -12.49
CA ALA A 14 -13.86 15.57 -12.51
C ALA A 14 -14.61 15.47 -11.16
N VAL A 15 -14.01 14.86 -10.13
CA VAL A 15 -14.64 14.59 -8.82
C VAL A 15 -15.96 13.79 -8.96
N ASN A 16 -16.07 12.98 -10.02
CA ASN A 16 -17.25 12.13 -10.31
C ASN A 16 -17.14 10.78 -9.59
N ARG A 17 -17.57 10.74 -8.31
CA ARG A 17 -17.52 9.55 -7.45
C ARG A 17 -18.28 8.37 -8.03
N ASP A 18 -19.49 8.62 -8.50
CA ASP A 18 -20.37 7.57 -9.05
C ASP A 18 -19.78 6.99 -10.34
N GLY A 19 -19.18 7.82 -11.18
CA GLY A 19 -18.47 7.41 -12.38
C GLY A 19 -17.26 6.52 -12.03
N ALA A 20 -16.43 6.96 -11.09
CA ALA A 20 -15.29 6.19 -10.62
C ALA A 20 -15.70 4.85 -9.99
N GLN A 21 -16.78 4.83 -9.19
CA GLN A 21 -17.32 3.60 -8.62
C GLN A 21 -17.78 2.62 -9.70
N ARG A 22 -18.58 3.08 -10.66
CA ARG A 22 -19.05 2.24 -11.78
C ARG A 22 -17.89 1.64 -12.55
N ILE A 23 -16.87 2.43 -12.88
CA ILE A 23 -15.70 1.93 -13.60
C ILE A 23 -14.95 0.87 -12.78
N LEU A 24 -14.68 1.13 -11.51
CA LEU A 24 -13.96 0.19 -10.65
C LEU A 24 -14.75 -1.11 -10.41
N THR A 25 -16.07 -1.07 -10.48
CA THR A 25 -16.97 -2.24 -10.32
C THR A 25 -17.41 -2.87 -11.63
N SER A 26 -17.08 -2.29 -12.80
CA SER A 26 -17.52 -2.77 -14.13
C SER A 26 -16.95 -4.14 -14.52
N ALA A 27 -15.88 -4.59 -13.87
CA ALA A 27 -15.25 -5.88 -14.11
C ALA A 27 -15.34 -6.79 -12.86
N PRO A 28 -16.55 -7.23 -12.44
CA PRO A 28 -16.74 -7.97 -11.19
C PRO A 28 -16.10 -9.36 -11.22
N SER A 29 -15.85 -9.92 -12.40
CA SER A 29 -15.16 -11.21 -12.58
C SER A 29 -13.65 -11.13 -12.32
N LEU A 30 -13.06 -9.94 -12.37
CA LEU A 30 -11.64 -9.75 -12.07
C LEU A 30 -11.43 -9.61 -10.56
N PRO A 31 -10.39 -10.27 -10.01
CA PRO A 31 -9.96 -10.06 -8.63
C PRO A 31 -9.74 -8.58 -8.32
N LEU A 32 -10.00 -8.17 -7.08
CA LEU A 32 -9.80 -6.77 -6.65
C LEU A 32 -8.36 -6.30 -6.93
N ALA A 33 -7.38 -7.17 -6.68
CA ALA A 33 -5.97 -6.88 -6.94
C ALA A 33 -5.71 -6.49 -8.41
N GLU A 34 -6.24 -7.26 -9.35
CA GLU A 34 -6.09 -6.96 -10.80
C GLU A 34 -6.78 -5.68 -11.22
N ARG A 35 -7.94 -5.37 -10.62
CA ARG A 35 -8.64 -4.10 -10.85
C ARG A 35 -7.84 -2.91 -10.32
N LEU A 36 -7.26 -3.01 -9.12
CA LEU A 36 -6.44 -1.96 -8.55
C LEU A 36 -5.16 -1.74 -9.36
N ASP A 37 -4.44 -2.80 -9.69
CA ASP A 37 -3.20 -2.70 -10.47
C ASP A 37 -3.43 -2.26 -11.92
N GLY A 38 -4.53 -2.66 -12.53
CA GLY A 38 -4.82 -2.36 -13.94
C GLY A 38 -5.62 -1.07 -14.18
N ILE A 39 -6.34 -0.57 -13.18
CA ILE A 39 -7.18 0.63 -13.32
C ILE A 39 -6.64 1.76 -12.45
N VAL A 40 -6.50 1.54 -11.15
CA VAL A 40 -6.18 2.61 -10.17
C VAL A 40 -4.73 3.04 -10.28
N VAL A 41 -3.79 2.10 -10.27
CA VAL A 41 -2.35 2.42 -10.30
C VAL A 41 -1.96 3.21 -11.56
N PRO A 42 -2.33 2.78 -12.79
CA PRO A 42 -2.00 3.54 -13.99
C PRO A 42 -2.67 4.93 -14.05
N ALA A 43 -3.88 5.07 -13.49
CA ALA A 43 -4.54 6.37 -13.39
C ALA A 43 -3.74 7.32 -12.48
N PHE A 44 -3.31 6.85 -11.30
CA PHE A 44 -2.49 7.66 -10.39
C PHE A 44 -1.09 7.96 -10.92
N ASP A 45 -0.49 7.07 -11.70
CA ASP A 45 0.79 7.35 -12.37
C ASP A 45 0.65 8.53 -13.35
N ARG A 46 -0.47 8.61 -14.10
CA ARG A 46 -0.75 9.74 -15.01
C ARG A 46 -1.11 11.02 -14.25
N ILE A 47 -1.94 10.93 -13.20
CA ILE A 47 -2.27 12.04 -12.30
C ILE A 47 -0.97 12.61 -11.69
N GLY A 48 -0.06 11.77 -11.23
CA GLY A 48 1.22 12.19 -10.67
C GLY A 48 2.11 12.90 -11.71
N LYS A 49 2.16 12.41 -12.96
CA LYS A 49 2.87 13.05 -14.05
C LYS A 49 2.25 14.41 -14.44
N ALA A 50 0.92 14.48 -14.51
CA ALA A 50 0.20 15.71 -14.81
C ALA A 50 0.43 16.78 -13.72
N TRP A 51 0.48 16.36 -12.46
CA TRP A 51 0.82 17.28 -11.36
C TRP A 51 2.28 17.74 -11.44
N SER A 52 3.23 16.85 -11.67
CA SER A 52 4.65 17.20 -11.76
C SER A 52 4.97 18.15 -12.93
N SER A 53 4.17 18.10 -14.00
CA SER A 53 4.26 19.03 -15.13
C SER A 53 3.46 20.33 -14.92
N GLY A 54 2.74 20.49 -13.82
CA GLY A 54 1.89 21.64 -13.54
C GLY A 54 0.55 21.65 -14.31
N ALA A 55 0.19 20.55 -15.00
CA ALA A 55 -1.05 20.46 -15.76
C ALA A 55 -2.30 20.37 -14.88
N ILE A 56 -2.16 19.88 -13.63
CA ILE A 56 -3.23 19.83 -12.64
C ILE A 56 -2.77 20.37 -11.29
N ALA A 57 -3.73 20.85 -10.48
CA ALA A 57 -3.47 21.37 -9.15
C ALA A 57 -3.33 20.25 -8.09
N LEU A 58 -2.60 20.52 -7.01
CA LEU A 58 -2.46 19.60 -5.87
C LEU A 58 -3.82 19.21 -5.27
N SER A 59 -4.81 20.12 -5.28
CA SER A 59 -6.17 19.84 -4.81
C SER A 59 -6.85 18.72 -5.60
N GLN A 60 -6.59 18.63 -6.92
CA GLN A 60 -7.12 17.55 -7.76
C GLN A 60 -6.49 16.22 -7.41
N VAL A 61 -5.17 16.17 -7.16
CA VAL A 61 -4.48 14.97 -6.67
C VAL A 61 -5.04 14.52 -5.33
N TYR A 62 -5.25 15.46 -4.40
CA TYR A 62 -5.83 15.19 -3.10
C TYR A 62 -7.26 14.62 -3.22
N MET A 63 -8.11 15.24 -4.03
CA MET A 63 -9.48 14.77 -4.22
C MET A 63 -9.54 13.41 -4.89
N ALA A 64 -8.69 13.15 -5.89
CA ALA A 64 -8.56 11.82 -6.49
C ALA A 64 -8.22 10.75 -5.45
N GLY A 65 -7.23 11.02 -4.59
CA GLY A 65 -6.85 10.13 -3.49
C GLY A 65 -8.02 9.85 -2.54
N ARG A 66 -8.74 10.91 -2.14
CA ARG A 66 -9.90 10.79 -1.24
C ARG A 66 -11.03 9.93 -1.83
N ILE A 67 -11.35 10.14 -3.12
CA ILE A 67 -12.37 9.33 -3.80
C ILE A 67 -11.99 7.85 -3.78
N VAL A 68 -10.76 7.51 -4.13
CA VAL A 68 -10.32 6.10 -4.13
C VAL A 68 -10.33 5.51 -2.72
N GLU A 69 -9.91 6.24 -1.70
CA GLU A 69 -10.01 5.80 -0.31
C GLU A 69 -11.45 5.47 0.11
N GLU A 70 -12.40 6.32 -0.27
CA GLU A 70 -13.83 6.12 -0.02
C GLU A 70 -14.36 4.88 -0.76
N LEU A 71 -13.99 4.71 -2.04
CA LEU A 71 -14.38 3.54 -2.83
C LEU A 71 -13.83 2.23 -2.26
N LEU A 72 -12.56 2.21 -1.85
CA LEU A 72 -11.95 1.02 -1.22
C LEU A 72 -12.67 0.61 0.07
N ALA A 73 -13.14 1.58 0.84
CA ALA A 73 -13.90 1.29 2.06
C ALA A 73 -15.26 0.61 1.78
N THR A 74 -15.88 0.90 0.61
CA THR A 74 -17.17 0.32 0.22
C THR A 74 -17.05 -1.05 -0.46
N ILE A 75 -15.93 -1.30 -1.14
CA ILE A 75 -15.70 -2.55 -1.91
C ILE A 75 -15.21 -3.69 -1.00
N ARG A 76 -14.65 -3.37 0.15
CA ARG A 76 -14.12 -4.36 1.09
C ARG A 76 -15.26 -5.18 1.71
N PRO A 77 -15.32 -6.51 1.47
CA PRO A 77 -16.31 -7.34 2.13
C PRO A 77 -16.06 -7.36 3.64
N PRO A 78 -17.12 -7.36 4.48
CA PRO A 78 -16.96 -7.54 5.91
C PRO A 78 -16.38 -8.93 6.18
N ARG A 79 -15.23 -8.98 6.86
CA ARG A 79 -14.59 -10.22 7.26
C ARG A 79 -14.89 -10.52 8.73
N PRO A 80 -15.29 -11.75 9.07
CA PRO A 80 -15.41 -12.12 10.48
C PRO A 80 -14.03 -12.00 11.17
N PRO A 81 -14.00 -11.59 12.46
CA PRO A 81 -12.77 -11.52 13.21
C PRO A 81 -12.04 -12.86 13.18
N SER A 82 -10.74 -12.85 12.88
CA SER A 82 -9.91 -14.05 13.03
C SER A 82 -9.74 -14.40 14.51
N ALA A 83 -9.83 -15.68 14.86
CA ALA A 83 -9.58 -16.15 16.22
C ALA A 83 -8.08 -16.10 16.58
N ALA A 84 -7.18 -16.03 15.60
CA ALA A 84 -5.74 -15.94 15.79
C ALA A 84 -5.28 -14.47 15.66
N ALA A 85 -4.27 -14.11 16.46
CA ALA A 85 -3.63 -12.80 16.31
C ALA A 85 -2.97 -12.68 14.92
N PRO A 86 -3.06 -11.51 14.24
CA PRO A 86 -2.45 -11.32 12.94
C PRO A 86 -0.92 -11.43 13.02
N ARG A 87 -0.33 -12.22 12.10
CA ARG A 87 1.13 -12.36 11.97
C ARG A 87 1.75 -11.28 11.08
N VAL A 88 0.92 -10.51 10.41
CA VAL A 88 1.30 -9.48 9.43
C VAL A 88 0.84 -8.12 9.92
N ALA A 89 1.71 -7.12 9.81
CA ALA A 89 1.35 -5.73 10.07
C ALA A 89 1.65 -4.85 8.85
N ILE A 90 0.90 -3.75 8.73
CA ILE A 90 1.16 -2.72 7.73
C ILE A 90 1.18 -1.35 8.37
N ALA A 91 2.14 -0.50 7.98
CA ALA A 91 2.29 0.85 8.50
C ALA A 91 2.71 1.85 7.42
N VAL A 92 2.45 3.14 7.69
CA VAL A 92 3.08 4.27 7.00
C VAL A 92 4.16 4.82 7.93
N LEU A 93 5.42 4.80 7.48
CA LEU A 93 6.57 5.19 8.27
C LEU A 93 6.92 6.66 8.04
N GLU A 94 6.77 7.48 9.10
CA GLU A 94 7.13 8.91 9.11
C GLU A 94 6.67 9.66 7.84
N ASP A 95 5.46 9.33 7.35
CA ASP A 95 4.84 9.84 6.14
C ASP A 95 3.35 10.11 6.40
N HIS A 96 2.70 10.87 5.52
CA HIS A 96 1.29 11.25 5.65
C HIS A 96 0.38 10.61 4.60
N HIS A 97 0.95 9.91 3.61
CA HIS A 97 0.25 9.39 2.44
C HIS A 97 -0.28 7.98 2.70
N LEU A 98 -1.58 7.88 2.96
CA LEU A 98 -2.23 6.64 3.39
C LEU A 98 -2.75 5.77 2.24
N LEU A 99 -2.92 6.33 1.03
CA LEU A 99 -3.59 5.64 -0.07
C LEU A 99 -2.90 4.32 -0.44
N GLY A 100 -1.58 4.33 -0.63
CA GLY A 100 -0.81 3.13 -0.97
C GLY A 100 -0.98 2.03 0.08
N LYS A 101 -0.89 2.40 1.38
CA LYS A 101 -1.14 1.47 2.49
C LYS A 101 -2.55 0.87 2.42
N ARG A 102 -3.58 1.69 2.16
CA ARG A 102 -4.97 1.23 2.11
C ARG A 102 -5.22 0.29 0.94
N MET A 103 -4.63 0.57 -0.24
CA MET A 103 -4.70 -0.32 -1.39
C MET A 103 -4.11 -1.69 -1.06
N VAL A 104 -2.89 -1.73 -0.51
CA VAL A 104 -2.23 -2.97 -0.11
C VAL A 104 -3.04 -3.73 0.94
N ALA A 105 -3.52 -3.05 1.99
CA ALA A 105 -4.34 -3.67 3.03
C ALA A 105 -5.62 -4.30 2.45
N SER A 106 -6.29 -3.62 1.50
CA SER A 106 -7.49 -4.15 0.84
C SER A 106 -7.21 -5.41 0.01
N ILE A 107 -6.04 -5.46 -0.66
CA ILE A 107 -5.64 -6.63 -1.43
C ILE A 107 -5.27 -7.80 -0.53
N LEU A 108 -4.54 -7.56 0.56
CA LEU A 108 -4.18 -8.58 1.53
C LEU A 108 -5.44 -9.19 2.16
N ASP A 109 -6.40 -8.36 2.52
CA ASP A 109 -7.69 -8.79 3.07
C ASP A 109 -8.50 -9.63 2.05
N ALA A 110 -8.59 -9.17 0.80
CA ALA A 110 -9.25 -9.91 -0.28
C ALA A 110 -8.54 -11.25 -0.58
N GLY A 111 -7.22 -11.30 -0.39
CA GLY A 111 -6.40 -12.51 -0.50
C GLY A 111 -6.42 -13.42 0.73
N GLY A 112 -7.23 -13.10 1.75
CA GLY A 112 -7.39 -13.92 2.94
C GLY A 112 -6.31 -13.73 4.01
N VAL A 113 -5.44 -12.72 3.88
CA VAL A 113 -4.40 -12.40 4.87
C VAL A 113 -4.96 -11.47 5.93
N ASP A 114 -4.82 -11.88 7.20
CA ASP A 114 -5.16 -11.03 8.34
C ASP A 114 -4.02 -10.05 8.63
N VAL A 115 -4.32 -8.75 8.58
CA VAL A 115 -3.32 -7.68 8.66
C VAL A 115 -3.67 -6.68 9.76
N ALA A 116 -2.76 -6.48 10.69
CA ALA A 116 -2.85 -5.40 11.66
C ALA A 116 -2.49 -4.06 10.98
N ASP A 117 -3.45 -3.16 10.85
CA ASP A 117 -3.19 -1.79 10.40
C ASP A 117 -2.65 -0.93 11.55
N LEU A 118 -1.35 -0.67 11.52
CA LEU A 118 -0.68 0.13 12.54
C LEU A 118 -0.74 1.64 12.24
N GLY A 119 -1.39 2.05 11.16
CA GLY A 119 -1.57 3.45 10.81
C GLY A 119 -0.26 4.16 10.45
N ARG A 120 -0.15 5.43 10.87
CA ARG A 120 1.08 6.23 10.78
C ARG A 120 1.92 6.02 12.03
N THR A 121 3.21 5.79 11.85
CA THR A 121 4.13 5.50 12.96
C THR A 121 5.46 6.19 12.76
N THR A 122 6.15 6.48 13.84
CA THR A 122 7.60 6.70 13.83
C THR A 122 8.32 5.36 13.88
N VAL A 123 9.64 5.35 13.65
CA VAL A 123 10.46 4.14 13.78
C VAL A 123 10.30 3.52 15.18
N ASP A 124 10.43 4.31 16.25
CA ASP A 124 10.39 3.81 17.62
C ASP A 124 9.01 3.24 18.00
N GLN A 125 7.95 3.93 17.62
CA GLN A 125 6.58 3.44 17.80
C GLN A 125 6.34 2.11 17.07
N LEU A 126 6.86 1.98 15.84
CA LEU A 126 6.68 0.77 15.05
C LEU A 126 7.45 -0.39 15.65
N VAL A 127 8.70 -0.20 16.06
CA VAL A 127 9.51 -1.23 16.73
C VAL A 127 8.80 -1.74 17.99
N GLU A 128 8.28 -0.85 18.83
CA GLU A 128 7.55 -1.24 20.04
C GLU A 128 6.26 -2.02 19.70
N ARG A 129 5.48 -1.57 18.73
CA ARG A 129 4.27 -2.28 18.30
C ARG A 129 4.60 -3.66 17.72
N VAL A 130 5.69 -3.78 16.96
CA VAL A 130 6.14 -5.07 16.42
C VAL A 130 6.61 -5.99 17.54
N ARG A 131 7.32 -5.46 18.54
CA ARG A 131 7.77 -6.21 19.70
C ARG A 131 6.57 -6.82 20.49
N VAL A 132 5.57 -5.99 20.78
CA VAL A 132 4.38 -6.38 21.55
C VAL A 132 3.44 -7.27 20.73
N GLY A 133 3.20 -6.92 19.47
CA GLY A 133 2.26 -7.64 18.60
C GLY A 133 2.76 -8.96 18.03
N GLY A 134 4.06 -9.24 18.13
CA GLY A 134 4.62 -10.51 17.68
C GLY A 134 4.59 -10.71 16.14
N TYR A 135 4.47 -9.63 15.35
CA TYR A 135 4.37 -9.72 13.90
C TYR A 135 5.65 -10.29 13.28
N GLU A 136 5.49 -11.17 12.32
CA GLU A 136 6.57 -11.83 11.57
C GLU A 136 6.89 -11.11 10.26
N VAL A 137 5.88 -10.44 9.69
CA VAL A 137 6.00 -9.66 8.45
C VAL A 137 5.48 -8.25 8.71
N VAL A 138 6.26 -7.25 8.33
CA VAL A 138 5.89 -5.83 8.43
C VAL A 138 5.99 -5.17 7.05
N LEU A 139 4.85 -4.71 6.54
CA LEU A 139 4.80 -3.96 5.28
C LEU A 139 4.91 -2.46 5.58
N ILE A 140 5.78 -1.79 4.85
CA ILE A 140 6.03 -0.35 4.99
C ILE A 140 5.66 0.36 3.70
N SER A 141 4.67 1.25 3.79
CA SER A 141 4.27 2.13 2.68
C SER A 141 4.81 3.53 2.90
N VAL A 142 5.53 4.06 1.93
CA VAL A 142 6.05 5.44 1.94
C VAL A 142 5.93 6.08 0.56
N LEU A 143 5.67 7.38 0.53
CA LEU A 143 5.66 8.17 -0.70
C LEU A 143 6.89 9.07 -0.79
N MET A 144 7.43 9.52 0.32
CA MET A 144 8.52 10.48 0.38
C MET A 144 9.88 9.79 0.57
N LEU A 145 10.91 10.25 -0.18
CA LEU A 145 12.27 9.70 -0.07
C LEU A 145 12.86 9.79 1.34
N PRO A 146 12.72 10.89 2.10
CA PRO A 146 13.20 10.93 3.49
C PRO A 146 12.64 9.79 4.35
N SER A 147 11.35 9.49 4.21
CA SER A 147 10.68 8.39 4.92
C SER A 147 11.21 7.02 4.48
N ALA A 148 11.47 6.84 3.18
CA ALA A 148 12.07 5.60 2.67
C ALA A 148 13.47 5.35 3.26
N LEU A 149 14.29 6.38 3.43
CA LEU A 149 15.62 6.27 4.04
C LEU A 149 15.58 5.89 5.53
N ARG A 150 14.48 6.24 6.24
CA ARG A 150 14.25 5.84 7.64
C ARG A 150 14.04 4.33 7.82
N VAL A 151 13.68 3.62 6.75
CA VAL A 151 13.54 2.15 6.78
C VAL A 151 14.84 1.48 7.23
N ARG A 152 16.01 2.01 6.90
CA ARG A 152 17.28 1.45 7.37
C ARG A 152 17.33 1.39 8.90
N VAL A 153 17.01 2.50 9.57
CA VAL A 153 16.99 2.56 11.04
C VAL A 153 15.95 1.60 11.63
N LEU A 154 14.80 1.47 10.96
CA LEU A 154 13.77 0.50 11.35
C LEU A 154 14.31 -0.93 11.30
N VAL A 155 14.93 -1.34 10.18
CA VAL A 155 15.48 -2.69 9.99
C VAL A 155 16.53 -3.00 11.04
N GLU A 156 17.48 -2.07 11.29
CA GLU A 156 18.51 -2.22 12.31
C GLU A 156 17.90 -2.44 13.71
N LYS A 157 16.89 -1.66 14.09
CA LYS A 157 16.21 -1.79 15.38
C LYS A 157 15.38 -3.07 15.49
N LEU A 158 14.71 -3.49 14.40
CA LEU A 158 13.97 -4.76 14.40
C LEU A 158 14.90 -5.97 14.51
N ALA A 159 16.09 -5.94 13.89
CA ALA A 159 17.11 -6.97 14.03
C ALA A 159 17.56 -7.16 15.49
N ALA A 160 17.57 -6.07 16.27
CA ALA A 160 17.92 -6.11 17.69
C ALA A 160 16.86 -6.78 18.59
N LEU A 161 15.67 -7.11 18.07
CA LEU A 161 14.64 -7.81 18.85
C LEU A 161 14.95 -9.29 19.11
N GLY A 162 16.00 -9.85 18.52
CA GLY A 162 16.41 -11.25 18.72
C GLY A 162 15.50 -12.29 18.07
N ARG A 163 14.58 -11.87 17.20
CA ARG A 163 13.72 -12.74 16.38
C ARG A 163 13.61 -12.22 14.94
N PRO A 164 13.39 -13.10 13.96
CA PRO A 164 13.25 -12.66 12.58
C PRO A 164 11.95 -11.87 12.38
N VAL A 165 12.07 -10.73 11.71
CA VAL A 165 10.94 -9.92 11.22
C VAL A 165 11.24 -9.54 9.79
N ALA A 166 10.42 -9.98 8.84
CA ALA A 166 10.58 -9.63 7.44
C ALA A 166 9.99 -8.22 7.17
N VAL A 167 10.82 -7.31 6.67
CA VAL A 167 10.38 -5.96 6.27
C VAL A 167 10.19 -5.93 4.76
N ILE A 168 8.96 -5.73 4.32
CA ILE A 168 8.57 -5.56 2.91
C ILE A 168 8.26 -4.08 2.69
N VAL A 169 8.93 -3.46 1.74
CA VAL A 169 8.73 -2.05 1.43
C VAL A 169 7.97 -1.84 0.13
N GLY A 170 7.30 -0.70 0.01
CA GLY A 170 6.64 -0.28 -1.22
C GLY A 170 6.36 1.22 -1.24
N GLY A 171 6.10 1.72 -2.44
CA GLY A 171 5.78 3.11 -2.70
C GLY A 171 6.73 3.77 -3.72
N ALA A 172 6.46 5.04 -4.03
CA ALA A 172 7.13 5.73 -5.14
C ALA A 172 8.67 5.72 -5.08
N PRO A 173 9.35 5.96 -3.93
CA PRO A 173 10.81 5.96 -3.88
C PRO A 173 11.42 4.64 -4.34
N PHE A 174 10.83 3.51 -3.98
CA PHE A 174 11.30 2.17 -4.34
C PHE A 174 10.98 1.79 -5.78
N ARG A 175 9.93 2.37 -6.38
CA ARG A 175 9.61 2.20 -7.81
C ARG A 175 10.56 3.03 -8.68
N LEU A 176 10.97 4.22 -8.22
CA LEU A 176 11.88 5.10 -8.95
C LEU A 176 13.34 4.64 -8.86
N ASP A 177 13.72 4.05 -7.73
CA ASP A 177 15.05 3.48 -7.49
C ASP A 177 14.91 2.07 -6.89
N PRO A 178 14.86 1.02 -7.74
CA PRO A 178 14.72 -0.37 -7.28
C PRO A 178 15.85 -0.83 -6.34
N SER A 179 17.06 -0.24 -6.42
CA SER A 179 18.19 -0.56 -5.55
C SER A 179 18.01 -0.03 -4.12
N LEU A 180 17.09 0.90 -3.91
CA LEU A 180 16.87 1.54 -2.61
C LEU A 180 16.43 0.53 -1.54
N ALA A 181 15.63 -0.47 -1.91
CA ALA A 181 15.16 -1.49 -0.96
C ALA A 181 16.32 -2.28 -0.34
N GLU A 182 17.29 -2.70 -1.15
CA GLU A 182 18.52 -3.35 -0.69
C GLU A 182 19.35 -2.41 0.17
N ARG A 183 19.54 -1.17 -0.27
CA ARG A 183 20.34 -0.17 0.46
C ARG A 183 19.78 0.17 1.85
N VAL A 184 18.47 0.07 2.06
CA VAL A 184 17.86 0.26 3.38
C VAL A 184 17.72 -1.05 4.16
N GLY A 185 18.16 -2.19 3.61
CA GLY A 185 18.15 -3.49 4.28
C GLY A 185 16.76 -4.17 4.31
N ALA A 186 15.81 -3.75 3.48
CA ALA A 186 14.53 -4.41 3.38
C ALA A 186 14.67 -5.81 2.75
N GLN A 187 13.91 -6.80 3.24
CA GLN A 187 13.97 -8.17 2.75
C GLN A 187 13.26 -8.36 1.41
N ALA A 188 12.33 -7.46 1.07
CA ALA A 188 11.68 -7.45 -0.24
C ALA A 188 11.06 -6.07 -0.55
N CYS A 189 10.80 -5.85 -1.85
CA CYS A 189 10.10 -4.68 -2.36
C CYS A 189 8.92 -5.13 -3.22
N GLY A 190 7.72 -4.58 -2.96
CA GLY A 190 6.56 -4.68 -3.84
C GLY A 190 6.49 -3.47 -4.76
N ALA A 191 6.54 -3.69 -6.08
CA ALA A 191 6.32 -2.65 -7.08
C ALA A 191 4.83 -2.34 -7.24
N THR A 192 3.98 -3.35 -7.05
CA THR A 192 2.52 -3.28 -7.12
C THR A 192 1.89 -3.75 -5.81
N ALA A 193 0.60 -3.49 -5.66
CA ALA A 193 -0.13 -3.98 -4.50
C ALA A 193 -0.35 -5.51 -4.56
N SER A 194 -0.43 -6.10 -5.77
CA SER A 194 -0.47 -7.55 -5.96
C SER A 194 0.82 -8.25 -5.53
N ASP A 195 1.98 -7.62 -5.76
CA ASP A 195 3.26 -8.18 -5.29
C ASP A 195 3.28 -8.34 -3.78
N ALA A 196 2.64 -7.40 -3.05
CA ALA A 196 2.59 -7.47 -1.59
C ALA A 196 1.94 -8.77 -1.08
N LEU A 197 0.86 -9.23 -1.73
CA LEU A 197 0.18 -10.48 -1.37
C LEU A 197 1.11 -11.69 -1.59
N GLN A 198 1.78 -11.75 -2.73
CA GLN A 198 2.70 -12.84 -3.07
C GLN A 198 3.90 -12.88 -2.10
N LEU A 199 4.46 -11.70 -1.80
CA LEU A 199 5.59 -11.57 -0.88
C LEU A 199 5.19 -11.98 0.54
N VAL A 200 4.04 -11.55 1.05
CA VAL A 200 3.55 -11.96 2.36
C VAL A 200 3.39 -13.48 2.43
N HIS A 201 2.76 -14.11 1.44
CA HIS A 201 2.62 -15.56 1.41
C HIS A 201 3.97 -16.29 1.38
N ARG A 202 4.98 -15.73 0.68
CA ARG A 202 6.34 -16.29 0.66
C ARG A 202 6.98 -16.28 2.03
N PHE A 203 6.92 -15.13 2.74
CA PHE A 203 7.56 -15.00 4.04
C PHE A 203 6.81 -15.77 5.16
N LEU A 204 5.48 -15.84 5.12
CA LEU A 204 4.71 -16.63 6.08
C LEU A 204 4.91 -18.15 5.94
N ARG A 205 5.30 -18.64 4.74
CA ARG A 205 5.60 -20.06 4.51
C ARG A 205 7.04 -20.45 4.86
N ALA A 206 7.92 -19.48 4.91
CA ALA A 206 9.34 -19.68 5.20
C ALA A 206 9.66 -19.58 6.71
N ALA A 207 8.71 -19.12 7.52
CA ALA A 207 8.77 -19.03 8.98
C ALA A 207 8.10 -20.24 9.62
#